data_50e8f38f23a4ab10890e46560477ee5f
#
_entry.id   50e8f38f23a4ab10890e46560477ee5f
#
_cell.length_a   1.000
_cell.length_b   1.000
_cell.length_c   1.000
_cell.angle_alpha   90.00
_cell.angle_beta   90.00
_cell.angle_gamma   90.00
#
_symmetry.space_group_name_H-M   'P 1'
#
loop_
_entity.id
_entity.type
_entity.pdbx_description
1 polymer ?
#
loop_
_entity_poly.entity_id
_entity_poly.type
_entity_poly.pdbx_seq_one_letter_code
_entity_poly.pdbx_strand_id
1 'polypeptide(L)'
;MRNKSRIFNKAISPIVVSNRINSEKDNKKVKNLFLYFLNPRLPKKKFAFTLAEVLITLGIIGVVASITIPTLSQKLYEKRTVTQLRAVQSILSQSVKAAEAEDGEVEGWELKLDGSESDAQIIGEKLLKHMKVAHDCGTEPDEKSICVPYLKYNTLNGGTVWGNYSALPNYYKVKLNNGASLWWRSGNHSIAAEKRAEMYIDFFVDVNGSALPNMVGKDVFDFYYEKGSLRVAGAPNYLNSGTCSLTSTGWGCAYYVLTNGKLLK
;
A
#
# COMPACT_ATOMS: atom_id res chain seq x y z
N MET A 1 40.08 23.03 -32.82
CA MET A 1 39.24 23.71 -33.83
C MET A 1 37.93 24.12 -33.14
N ARG A 2 37.66 25.41 -33.22
CA ARG A 2 36.47 26.09 -32.72
C ARG A 2 35.23 25.65 -33.49
N ASN A 3 34.07 25.49 -32.86
CA ASN A 3 32.90 26.20 -33.37
C ASN A 3 31.80 26.44 -32.31
N LYS A 4 31.37 27.66 -32.31
CA LYS A 4 30.27 28.25 -31.52
C LYS A 4 28.94 28.06 -32.24
N SER A 5 27.85 27.90 -31.52
CA SER A 5 26.50 28.30 -31.99
C SER A 5 25.61 28.55 -30.78
N ARG A 6 25.34 29.72 -30.50
CA ARG A 6 24.26 30.71 -30.79
C ARG A 6 22.94 30.28 -30.15
N ILE A 7 22.69 31.00 -29.07
CA ILE A 7 21.42 31.18 -28.35
C ILE A 7 20.53 32.11 -29.13
N PHE A 8 19.29 31.74 -29.44
CA PHE A 8 18.26 32.63 -29.92
C PHE A 8 17.31 33.01 -28.79
N ASN A 9 17.53 34.20 -28.22
CA ASN A 9 16.56 34.92 -27.42
C ASN A 9 15.62 35.68 -28.38
N LYS A 10 14.34 35.36 -28.37
CA LYS A 10 13.32 36.11 -29.05
C LYS A 10 12.52 36.90 -28.00
N ALA A 11 12.87 38.17 -27.87
CA ALA A 11 12.16 39.13 -27.06
C ALA A 11 10.81 39.48 -27.74
N ILE A 12 9.73 39.42 -26.99
CA ILE A 12 8.41 39.87 -27.37
C ILE A 12 8.27 41.31 -26.86
N SER A 13 8.18 42.26 -27.78
CA SER A 13 7.94 43.67 -27.49
C SER A 13 6.49 43.90 -27.07
N PRO A 14 6.21 44.79 -26.11
CA PRO A 14 4.84 45.19 -25.81
C PRO A 14 4.35 46.23 -26.81
N ILE A 15 3.18 45.97 -27.38
CA ILE A 15 2.46 46.93 -28.24
C ILE A 15 1.89 48.04 -27.34
N VAL A 16 2.43 49.23 -27.44
CA VAL A 16 1.88 50.45 -26.84
C VAL A 16 0.79 50.98 -27.74
N VAL A 17 -0.47 50.81 -27.37
CA VAL A 17 -1.59 51.49 -27.99
C VAL A 17 -1.80 52.81 -27.28
N SER A 18 -1.31 53.87 -27.91
CA SER A 18 -1.55 55.28 -27.49
C SER A 18 -2.91 55.71 -28.02
N ASN A 19 -3.95 55.70 -27.20
CA ASN A 19 -5.18 56.40 -27.44
C ASN A 19 -5.22 57.67 -26.61
N ARG A 20 -5.02 58.86 -27.30
CA ARG A 20 -5.30 60.16 -26.73
C ARG A 20 -6.80 60.25 -26.52
N ILE A 21 -7.26 60.34 -25.30
CA ILE A 21 -8.62 60.71 -24.92
C ILE A 21 -8.56 62.19 -24.53
N ASN A 22 -9.08 63.03 -25.42
CA ASN A 22 -9.38 64.39 -25.12
C ASN A 22 -10.77 64.46 -24.49
N SER A 23 -10.88 64.91 -23.28
CA SER A 23 -11.97 65.74 -22.83
C SER A 23 -12.09 65.79 -21.31
N GLU A 24 -11.97 66.99 -20.80
CA GLU A 24 -12.17 67.38 -19.41
C GLU A 24 -13.58 66.98 -18.83
N LYS A 25 -14.53 66.68 -19.73
CA LYS A 25 -15.90 66.29 -19.39
C LYS A 25 -16.02 64.83 -18.97
N ASP A 26 -15.14 63.94 -19.43
CA ASP A 26 -15.19 62.52 -19.08
C ASP A 26 -14.56 62.26 -17.72
N ASN A 27 -13.65 63.09 -17.26
CA ASN A 27 -13.01 62.98 -15.98
C ASN A 27 -13.97 63.14 -14.77
N LYS A 28 -15.05 63.98 -14.94
CA LYS A 28 -16.07 64.09 -13.88
C LYS A 28 -16.99 62.91 -13.80
N LYS A 29 -17.32 62.25 -14.93
CA LYS A 29 -18.15 61.04 -14.94
C LYS A 29 -17.41 59.81 -14.34
N VAL A 30 -16.12 59.69 -14.67
CA VAL A 30 -15.29 58.59 -14.14
C VAL A 30 -15.04 58.75 -12.64
N LYS A 31 -14.79 60.00 -12.16
CA LYS A 31 -14.65 60.24 -10.71
C LYS A 31 -15.93 59.93 -9.94
N ASN A 32 -17.09 60.24 -10.49
CA ASN A 32 -18.35 59.91 -9.81
C ASN A 32 -18.67 58.41 -9.84
N LEU A 33 -18.27 57.70 -10.88
CA LEU A 33 -18.42 56.26 -10.96
C LEU A 33 -17.45 55.53 -9.99
N PHE A 34 -16.22 56.06 -9.85
CA PHE A 34 -15.23 55.49 -8.91
C PHE A 34 -15.60 55.73 -7.43
N LEU A 35 -16.23 56.86 -7.13
CA LEU A 35 -16.76 57.15 -5.79
C LEU A 35 -17.97 56.29 -5.44
N TYR A 36 -18.75 55.81 -6.42
CA TYR A 36 -19.84 54.85 -6.20
C TYR A 36 -19.33 53.44 -5.85
N PHE A 37 -18.16 53.06 -6.37
CA PHE A 37 -17.52 51.79 -6.02
C PHE A 37 -16.82 51.81 -4.66
N LEU A 38 -16.46 53.01 -4.17
CA LEU A 38 -15.75 53.14 -2.88
C LEU A 38 -16.66 53.32 -1.66
N ASN A 39 -18.00 53.35 -1.87
CA ASN A 39 -18.91 53.47 -0.74
C ASN A 39 -19.97 52.37 -0.79
N PRO A 40 -19.64 51.13 -0.46
CA PRO A 40 -20.60 50.05 -0.33
C PRO A 40 -21.33 50.18 1.01
N ARG A 41 -22.17 51.19 1.17
CA ARG A 41 -23.22 51.18 2.18
C ARG A 41 -24.39 50.32 1.69
N LEU A 42 -24.08 49.08 1.28
CA LEU A 42 -25.06 48.03 1.29
C LEU A 42 -25.29 47.70 2.77
N PRO A 43 -26.51 47.70 3.24
CA PRO A 43 -26.80 47.21 4.59
C PRO A 43 -26.36 45.76 4.63
N LYS A 44 -25.21 45.49 5.27
CA LYS A 44 -24.80 44.13 5.57
C LYS A 44 -25.89 43.59 6.51
N LYS A 45 -26.89 42.88 5.95
CA LYS A 45 -27.74 42.01 6.74
C LYS A 45 -26.79 41.01 7.41
N LYS A 46 -26.46 41.26 8.64
CA LYS A 46 -25.77 40.31 9.48
C LYS A 46 -26.76 39.21 9.72
N PHE A 47 -26.68 38.12 8.95
CA PHE A 47 -27.35 36.89 9.26
C PHE A 47 -26.64 36.34 10.50
N ALA A 48 -27.25 36.57 11.66
CA ALA A 48 -26.82 35.97 12.92
C ALA A 48 -27.62 34.69 13.09
N PHE A 49 -26.92 33.56 13.16
CA PHE A 49 -27.54 32.28 13.50
C PHE A 49 -27.94 32.29 14.97
N THR A 50 -29.08 31.73 15.27
CA THR A 50 -29.51 31.51 16.66
C THR A 50 -28.71 30.35 17.27
N LEU A 51 -28.47 30.37 18.56
CA LEU A 51 -27.82 29.28 19.28
C LEU A 51 -28.59 27.96 19.07
N ALA A 52 -29.90 28.00 19.00
CA ALA A 52 -30.75 26.85 18.77
C ALA A 52 -30.51 26.22 17.40
N GLU A 53 -30.42 27.02 16.30
CA GLU A 53 -30.13 26.53 14.94
C GLU A 53 -28.77 25.82 14.86
N VAL A 54 -27.73 26.41 15.50
CA VAL A 54 -26.41 25.79 15.55
C VAL A 54 -26.44 24.49 16.32
N LEU A 55 -27.10 24.42 17.46
CA LEU A 55 -27.18 23.20 18.25
C LEU A 55 -27.93 22.09 17.51
N ILE A 56 -29.04 22.41 16.85
CA ILE A 56 -29.83 21.42 16.09
C ILE A 56 -29.00 20.91 14.90
N THR A 57 -28.36 21.79 14.15
CA THR A 57 -27.53 21.38 12.99
C THR A 57 -26.34 20.52 13.40
N LEU A 58 -25.63 20.88 14.46
CA LEU A 58 -24.54 20.06 15.00
C LEU A 58 -25.06 18.72 15.54
N GLY A 59 -26.21 18.67 16.15
CA GLY A 59 -26.85 17.43 16.62
C GLY A 59 -27.15 16.48 15.44
N ILE A 60 -27.76 16.98 14.37
CA ILE A 60 -28.08 16.18 13.18
C ILE A 60 -26.79 15.68 12.52
N ILE A 61 -25.79 16.56 12.31
CA ILE A 61 -24.50 16.19 11.72
C ILE A 61 -23.81 15.12 12.58
N GLY A 62 -23.83 15.27 13.91
CA GLY A 62 -23.24 14.31 14.84
C GLY A 62 -23.86 12.90 14.73
N VAL A 63 -25.19 12.81 14.66
CA VAL A 63 -25.89 11.52 14.50
C VAL A 63 -25.57 10.90 13.14
N VAL A 64 -25.64 11.65 12.04
CA VAL A 64 -25.33 11.14 10.70
C VAL A 64 -23.88 10.69 10.61
N ALA A 65 -22.94 11.48 11.11
CA ALA A 65 -21.52 11.17 11.10
C ALA A 65 -21.20 9.90 11.91
N SER A 66 -21.82 9.72 13.07
CA SER A 66 -21.58 8.54 13.94
C SER A 66 -21.93 7.21 13.27
N ILE A 67 -22.89 7.20 12.36
CA ILE A 67 -23.32 6.00 11.63
C ILE A 67 -22.51 5.83 10.34
N THR A 68 -22.19 6.93 9.64
CA THR A 68 -21.59 6.86 8.30
C THR A 68 -20.08 6.66 8.33
N ILE A 69 -19.35 7.29 9.26
CA ILE A 69 -17.89 7.24 9.32
C ILE A 69 -17.36 5.80 9.53
N PRO A 70 -17.86 4.99 10.49
CA PRO A 70 -17.37 3.63 10.67
C PRO A 70 -17.56 2.76 9.43
N THR A 71 -18.73 2.85 8.80
CA THR A 71 -19.05 2.08 7.58
C THR A 71 -18.14 2.45 6.42
N LEU A 72 -17.90 3.75 6.21
CA LEU A 72 -17.02 4.22 5.15
C LEU A 72 -15.56 3.80 5.40
N SER A 73 -15.07 3.96 6.62
CA SER A 73 -13.72 3.57 7.01
C SER A 73 -13.46 2.09 6.78
N GLN A 74 -14.43 1.23 7.13
CA GLN A 74 -14.32 -0.21 6.91
C GLN A 74 -14.26 -0.57 5.42
N LYS A 75 -15.11 0.05 4.58
CA LYS A 75 -15.08 -0.16 3.13
C LYS A 75 -13.76 0.32 2.50
N LEU A 76 -13.23 1.45 2.96
CA LEU A 76 -11.95 1.97 2.48
C LEU A 76 -10.79 1.06 2.88
N TYR A 77 -10.77 0.57 4.11
CA TYR A 77 -9.78 -0.40 4.58
C TYR A 77 -9.83 -1.67 3.70
N GLU A 78 -10.99 -2.28 3.52
CA GLU A 78 -11.18 -3.47 2.69
C GLU A 78 -10.66 -3.25 1.26
N LYS A 79 -11.05 -2.15 0.61
CA LYS A 79 -10.60 -1.82 -0.75
C LYS A 79 -9.09 -1.61 -0.84
N ARG A 80 -8.49 -0.93 0.13
CA ARG A 80 -7.04 -0.72 0.20
C ARG A 80 -6.30 -2.04 0.34
N THR A 81 -6.71 -2.88 1.29
CA THR A 81 -6.12 -4.21 1.53
C THR A 81 -6.13 -5.07 0.27
N VAL A 82 -7.29 -5.19 -0.40
CA VAL A 82 -7.39 -5.95 -1.67
C VAL A 82 -6.46 -5.40 -2.74
N THR A 83 -6.41 -4.07 -2.89
CA THR A 83 -5.56 -3.43 -3.90
C THR A 83 -4.07 -3.65 -3.60
N GLN A 84 -3.67 -3.50 -2.34
CA GLN A 84 -2.28 -3.74 -1.91
C GLN A 84 -1.89 -5.21 -2.07
N LEU A 85 -2.78 -6.14 -1.71
CA LEU A 85 -2.52 -7.58 -1.89
C LEU A 85 -2.29 -7.95 -3.37
N ARG A 86 -3.10 -7.41 -4.28
CA ARG A 86 -2.90 -7.58 -5.73
C ARG A 86 -1.57 -6.98 -6.21
N ALA A 87 -1.20 -5.82 -5.70
CA ALA A 87 0.06 -5.19 -6.04
C ALA A 87 1.25 -6.05 -5.58
N VAL A 88 1.21 -6.58 -4.36
CA VAL A 88 2.27 -7.46 -3.84
C VAL A 88 2.32 -8.78 -4.61
N GLN A 89 1.19 -9.39 -4.92
CA GLN A 89 1.13 -10.58 -5.79
C GLN A 89 1.83 -10.32 -7.14
N SER A 90 1.57 -9.16 -7.75
CA SER A 90 2.20 -8.77 -9.01
C SER A 90 3.72 -8.56 -8.87
N ILE A 91 4.16 -7.90 -7.79
CA ILE A 91 5.58 -7.71 -7.49
C ILE A 91 6.27 -9.07 -7.33
N LEU A 92 5.75 -9.95 -6.49
CA LEU A 92 6.30 -11.29 -6.26
C LEU A 92 6.38 -12.09 -7.57
N SER A 93 5.28 -12.14 -8.33
CA SER A 93 5.25 -12.89 -9.59
C SER A 93 6.25 -12.37 -10.62
N GLN A 94 6.42 -11.06 -10.72
CA GLN A 94 7.38 -10.44 -11.64
C GLN A 94 8.82 -10.66 -11.18
N SER A 95 9.09 -10.51 -9.88
CA SER A 95 10.43 -10.68 -9.33
C SER A 95 10.93 -12.11 -9.43
N VAL A 96 10.07 -13.10 -9.13
CA VAL A 96 10.44 -14.50 -9.28
C VAL A 96 10.73 -14.84 -10.74
N LYS A 97 9.85 -14.45 -11.69
CA LYS A 97 10.07 -14.68 -13.11
C LYS A 97 11.31 -14.01 -13.66
N ALA A 98 11.63 -12.80 -13.19
CA ALA A 98 12.82 -12.10 -13.61
C ALA A 98 14.10 -12.76 -13.04
N ALA A 99 14.05 -13.21 -11.79
CA ALA A 99 15.13 -13.96 -11.18
C ALA A 99 15.37 -15.32 -11.88
N GLU A 100 14.30 -16.02 -12.24
CA GLU A 100 14.41 -17.27 -13.02
C GLU A 100 14.99 -17.05 -14.43
N ALA A 101 14.66 -15.92 -15.05
CA ALA A 101 15.22 -15.58 -16.36
C ALA A 101 16.72 -15.25 -16.32
N GLU A 102 17.23 -14.73 -15.19
CA GLU A 102 18.63 -14.38 -15.00
C GLU A 102 19.46 -15.53 -14.39
N ASP A 103 18.92 -16.15 -13.34
CA ASP A 103 19.63 -17.10 -12.48
C ASP A 103 19.19 -18.59 -12.69
N GLY A 104 18.29 -18.86 -13.64
CA GLY A 104 17.69 -20.19 -13.84
C GLY A 104 16.51 -20.47 -12.91
N GLU A 105 15.83 -21.59 -13.15
CA GLU A 105 14.66 -22.02 -12.38
C GLU A 105 14.98 -22.14 -10.88
N VAL A 106 14.01 -21.87 -10.01
CA VAL A 106 14.17 -21.90 -8.53
C VAL A 106 14.69 -23.25 -8.05
N GLU A 107 14.34 -24.32 -8.72
CA GLU A 107 14.81 -25.68 -8.46
C GLU A 107 16.34 -25.82 -8.56
N GLY A 108 16.98 -24.95 -9.33
CA GLY A 108 18.43 -24.88 -9.51
C GLY A 108 19.18 -23.96 -8.54
N TRP A 109 18.48 -23.30 -7.61
CA TRP A 109 19.10 -22.32 -6.69
C TRP A 109 19.84 -22.94 -5.51
N GLU A 110 20.03 -24.26 -5.50
CA GLU A 110 20.76 -25.00 -4.45
C GLU A 110 20.19 -24.82 -3.04
N LEU A 111 18.87 -24.67 -2.92
CA LEU A 111 18.18 -24.54 -1.66
C LEU A 111 18.12 -25.89 -0.92
N LYS A 112 18.43 -25.92 0.37
CA LYS A 112 18.33 -27.11 1.22
C LYS A 112 16.88 -27.46 1.56
N LEU A 113 15.95 -26.53 1.41
CA LEU A 113 14.52 -26.64 1.72
C LEU A 113 14.23 -27.01 3.17
N ASP A 114 15.14 -26.69 4.06
CA ASP A 114 15.09 -26.97 5.51
C ASP A 114 14.58 -25.78 6.33
N GLY A 115 14.28 -24.64 5.66
CA GLY A 115 13.87 -23.41 6.30
C GLY A 115 15.01 -22.69 7.02
N SER A 116 16.26 -22.93 6.59
CA SER A 116 17.45 -22.30 7.16
C SER A 116 17.61 -20.84 6.78
N GLU A 117 18.41 -20.13 7.55
CA GLU A 117 18.83 -18.76 7.25
C GLU A 117 19.57 -18.67 5.92
N SER A 118 20.45 -19.65 5.62
CA SER A 118 21.19 -19.68 4.36
C SER A 118 20.29 -19.70 3.14
N ASP A 119 19.22 -20.48 3.17
CA ASP A 119 18.24 -20.52 2.09
C ASP A 119 17.50 -19.20 1.95
N ALA A 120 17.07 -18.59 3.06
CA ALA A 120 16.42 -17.29 3.06
C ALA A 120 17.29 -16.22 2.45
N GLN A 121 18.62 -16.26 2.72
CA GLN A 121 19.61 -15.36 2.16
C GLN A 121 19.79 -15.57 0.64
N ILE A 122 19.93 -16.80 0.18
CA ILE A 122 20.06 -17.14 -1.25
C ILE A 122 18.86 -16.61 -2.04
N ILE A 123 17.64 -16.86 -1.52
CA ILE A 123 16.41 -16.35 -2.13
C ILE A 123 16.42 -14.81 -2.18
N GLY A 124 16.87 -14.16 -1.09
CA GLY A 124 17.00 -12.71 -1.01
C GLY A 124 17.92 -12.13 -2.08
N GLU A 125 19.12 -12.66 -2.22
CA GLU A 125 20.12 -12.22 -3.21
C GLU A 125 19.60 -12.28 -4.65
N LYS A 126 18.76 -13.28 -4.96
CA LYS A 126 18.18 -13.43 -6.29
C LYS A 126 16.97 -12.50 -6.52
N LEU A 127 16.06 -12.41 -5.55
CA LEU A 127 14.82 -11.66 -5.72
C LEU A 127 15.02 -10.14 -5.62
N LEU A 128 15.94 -9.66 -4.76
CA LEU A 128 16.12 -8.21 -4.53
C LEU A 128 16.59 -7.44 -5.76
N LYS A 129 17.30 -8.07 -6.67
CA LYS A 129 17.70 -7.48 -7.96
C LYS A 129 16.47 -7.00 -8.75
N HIS A 130 15.33 -7.64 -8.55
CA HIS A 130 14.09 -7.44 -9.30
C HIS A 130 12.94 -6.84 -8.49
N MET A 131 13.21 -6.47 -7.22
CA MET A 131 12.24 -5.80 -6.34
C MET A 131 12.66 -4.38 -6.00
N LYS A 132 11.66 -3.47 -5.95
CA LYS A 132 11.89 -2.12 -5.41
C LYS A 132 11.54 -2.12 -3.93
N VAL A 133 12.56 -2.18 -3.07
CA VAL A 133 12.42 -2.16 -1.62
C VAL A 133 12.74 -0.78 -1.04
N ALA A 134 12.01 -0.37 -0.01
CA ALA A 134 12.30 0.82 0.78
C ALA A 134 13.40 0.54 1.82
N HIS A 135 13.34 -0.66 2.43
CA HIS A 135 14.34 -1.15 3.37
C HIS A 135 14.59 -2.63 3.15
N ASP A 136 15.85 -3.01 3.20
CA ASP A 136 16.33 -4.38 3.23
C ASP A 136 16.87 -4.64 4.65
N CYS A 137 16.22 -5.56 5.39
CA CYS A 137 16.62 -5.93 6.74
C CYS A 137 17.31 -7.30 6.78
N GLY A 138 17.37 -8.00 5.64
CA GLY A 138 18.04 -9.30 5.59
C GLY A 138 17.42 -10.32 6.53
N THR A 139 18.28 -11.19 7.04
CA THR A 139 17.93 -12.25 8.01
C THR A 139 18.08 -11.80 9.47
N GLU A 140 18.79 -10.70 9.73
CA GLU A 140 19.00 -10.19 11.08
C GLU A 140 17.69 -9.85 11.82
N PRO A 141 17.65 -9.93 13.14
CA PRO A 141 16.49 -9.49 13.92
C PRO A 141 16.13 -8.03 13.69
N ASP A 142 14.89 -7.78 13.28
CA ASP A 142 14.36 -6.43 13.03
C ASP A 142 13.65 -5.87 14.27
N GLU A 143 14.41 -5.65 15.35
CA GLU A 143 13.88 -5.17 16.63
C GLU A 143 13.25 -3.76 16.53
N LYS A 144 13.64 -2.98 15.52
CA LYS A 144 13.11 -1.62 15.28
C LYS A 144 11.82 -1.63 14.46
N SER A 145 11.33 -2.80 14.05
CA SER A 145 10.12 -2.93 13.20
C SER A 145 10.19 -2.14 11.90
N ILE A 146 11.36 -2.07 11.29
CA ILE A 146 11.55 -1.33 10.03
C ILE A 146 10.90 -2.07 8.87
N CYS A 147 11.20 -3.37 8.73
CA CYS A 147 10.69 -4.22 7.65
C CYS A 147 9.43 -4.96 8.08
N VAL A 148 9.44 -5.61 9.23
CA VAL A 148 8.34 -6.41 9.76
C VAL A 148 8.01 -5.96 11.19
N PRO A 149 6.73 -5.77 11.55
CA PRO A 149 6.37 -5.38 12.91
C PRO A 149 6.89 -6.36 13.96
N TYR A 150 7.51 -5.85 15.04
CA TYR A 150 7.99 -6.64 16.17
C TYR A 150 6.83 -7.04 17.08
N LEU A 151 6.00 -7.99 16.61
CA LEU A 151 4.81 -8.47 17.31
C LEU A 151 4.45 -9.88 16.86
N LYS A 152 3.51 -10.51 17.57
CA LYS A 152 2.82 -11.71 17.13
C LYS A 152 1.51 -11.33 16.46
N TYR A 153 1.25 -11.90 15.30
CA TYR A 153 -0.01 -11.69 14.59
C TYR A 153 -1.15 -12.50 15.20
N ASN A 154 -2.33 -11.93 15.22
CA ASN A 154 -3.55 -12.64 15.59
C ASN A 154 -4.05 -13.52 14.43
N THR A 155 -4.83 -14.54 14.74
CA THR A 155 -5.49 -15.41 13.77
C THR A 155 -7.01 -15.20 13.79
N LEU A 156 -7.72 -15.56 12.71
CA LEU A 156 -9.16 -15.37 12.60
C LEU A 156 -9.94 -16.13 13.69
N ASN A 157 -9.45 -17.29 14.12
CA ASN A 157 -10.06 -18.10 15.18
C ASN A 157 -9.72 -17.65 16.61
N GLY A 158 -9.13 -16.44 16.76
CA GLY A 158 -8.81 -15.87 18.07
C GLY A 158 -7.49 -16.35 18.70
N GLY A 159 -6.70 -17.15 17.99
CA GLY A 159 -5.35 -17.52 18.41
C GLY A 159 -4.29 -16.48 18.01
N THR A 160 -3.04 -16.85 18.20
CA THR A 160 -1.87 -16.08 17.71
C THR A 160 -0.93 -16.99 16.94
N VAL A 161 -0.13 -16.43 16.03
CA VAL A 161 0.91 -17.17 15.34
C VAL A 161 2.07 -17.52 16.27
N TRP A 162 2.82 -18.55 15.89
CA TRP A 162 4.00 -19.02 16.62
C TRP A 162 5.16 -18.05 16.46
N GLY A 163 5.49 -17.31 17.43
CA GLY A 163 6.67 -16.45 17.41
C GLY A 163 6.47 -15.08 16.75
N ASN A 164 7.54 -14.33 16.73
CA ASN A 164 7.64 -12.99 16.17
C ASN A 164 8.55 -13.04 14.94
N TYR A 165 7.99 -12.90 13.75
CA TYR A 165 8.74 -13.04 12.50
C TYR A 165 9.89 -12.05 12.36
N SER A 166 9.77 -10.84 12.93
CA SER A 166 10.84 -9.85 12.88
C SER A 166 12.11 -10.30 13.64
N ALA A 167 11.95 -11.13 14.66
CA ALA A 167 13.06 -11.62 15.49
C ALA A 167 13.71 -12.92 14.95
N LEU A 168 13.09 -13.60 13.97
CA LEU A 168 13.54 -14.90 13.51
C LEU A 168 14.59 -14.77 12.39
N PRO A 169 15.81 -15.31 12.57
CA PRO A 169 16.89 -15.21 11.58
C PRO A 169 16.67 -16.07 10.33
N ASN A 170 15.85 -17.09 10.43
CA ASN A 170 15.53 -17.96 9.29
C ASN A 170 14.48 -17.38 8.32
N TYR A 171 14.14 -16.11 8.49
CA TYR A 171 13.33 -15.33 7.55
C TYR A 171 14.12 -14.15 7.01
N TYR A 172 14.12 -13.99 5.72
CA TYR A 172 14.57 -12.74 5.08
C TYR A 172 13.44 -11.71 5.11
N LYS A 173 13.73 -10.48 5.46
CA LYS A 173 12.74 -9.43 5.74
C LYS A 173 13.02 -8.18 4.92
N VAL A 174 11.99 -7.66 4.24
CA VAL A 174 12.06 -6.40 3.49
C VAL A 174 10.82 -5.55 3.70
N LYS A 175 10.98 -4.24 3.52
CA LYS A 175 9.90 -3.29 3.39
C LYS A 175 9.78 -2.86 1.93
N LEU A 176 8.64 -3.09 1.31
CA LEU A 176 8.38 -2.66 -0.06
C LEU A 176 8.11 -1.15 -0.14
N ASN A 177 8.36 -0.52 -1.29
CA ASN A 177 8.10 0.91 -1.51
C ASN A 177 6.62 1.31 -1.36
N ASN A 178 5.69 0.36 -1.53
CA ASN A 178 4.27 0.58 -1.30
C ASN A 178 3.84 0.50 0.17
N GLY A 179 4.80 0.29 1.09
CA GLY A 179 4.58 0.21 2.52
C GLY A 179 4.22 -1.18 3.05
N ALA A 180 4.08 -2.20 2.20
CA ALA A 180 3.89 -3.57 2.66
C ALA A 180 5.17 -4.15 3.26
N SER A 181 5.03 -4.99 4.28
CA SER A 181 6.09 -5.82 4.82
C SER A 181 6.07 -7.17 4.10
N LEU A 182 7.21 -7.65 3.69
CA LEU A 182 7.35 -8.94 3.03
C LEU A 182 8.49 -9.70 3.71
N TRP A 183 8.26 -10.98 4.02
CA TRP A 183 9.29 -11.87 4.52
C TRP A 183 9.11 -13.27 3.95
N TRP A 184 10.21 -14.02 3.86
CA TRP A 184 10.20 -15.35 3.26
C TRP A 184 11.23 -16.27 3.87
N ARG A 185 11.03 -17.56 3.64
CA ARG A 185 11.98 -18.63 3.91
C ARG A 185 11.86 -19.73 2.85
N SER A 186 12.79 -20.68 2.83
CA SER A 186 12.64 -21.91 2.08
C SER A 186 11.75 -22.91 2.82
N GLY A 187 11.09 -23.79 2.09
CA GLY A 187 10.31 -24.90 2.61
C GLY A 187 9.11 -24.47 3.46
N ASN A 188 8.24 -25.41 3.78
CA ASN A 188 7.12 -25.19 4.69
C ASN A 188 7.10 -26.26 5.79
N HIS A 189 7.28 -25.82 7.04
CA HIS A 189 7.28 -26.71 8.20
C HIS A 189 5.92 -27.34 8.54
N SER A 190 4.81 -26.77 8.05
CA SER A 190 3.47 -27.27 8.33
C SER A 190 3.01 -28.38 7.40
N ILE A 191 3.79 -28.74 6.39
CA ILE A 191 3.48 -29.79 5.43
C ILE A 191 4.25 -31.07 5.76
N ALA A 192 3.63 -32.24 5.52
CA ALA A 192 4.27 -33.53 5.65
C ALA A 192 5.59 -33.59 4.85
N ALA A 193 6.61 -34.24 5.37
CA ALA A 193 7.96 -34.23 4.82
C ALA A 193 8.01 -34.65 3.33
N GLU A 194 7.20 -35.60 2.93
CA GLU A 194 7.08 -36.06 1.54
C GLU A 194 6.53 -35.00 0.57
N LYS A 195 5.79 -34.02 1.08
CA LYS A 195 5.21 -32.93 0.29
C LYS A 195 6.04 -31.65 0.35
N ARG A 196 6.98 -31.53 1.29
CA ARG A 196 7.86 -30.37 1.42
C ARG A 196 8.77 -30.17 0.20
N ALA A 197 9.18 -31.28 -0.42
CA ALA A 197 10.00 -31.25 -1.63
C ALA A 197 9.33 -30.58 -2.84
N GLU A 198 8.04 -30.27 -2.75
CA GLU A 198 7.29 -29.58 -3.81
C GLU A 198 7.17 -28.07 -3.55
N MET A 199 7.56 -27.57 -2.36
CA MET A 199 7.48 -26.15 -1.98
C MET A 199 8.87 -25.58 -1.74
N TYR A 200 9.23 -24.60 -2.54
CA TYR A 200 10.56 -24.03 -2.51
C TYR A 200 10.63 -22.75 -1.68
N ILE A 201 9.63 -21.85 -1.79
CA ILE A 201 9.63 -20.56 -1.09
C ILE A 201 8.25 -20.30 -0.48
N ASP A 202 8.26 -19.89 0.77
CA ASP A 202 7.09 -19.49 1.57
C ASP A 202 7.17 -17.99 1.81
N PHE A 203 6.25 -17.23 1.21
CA PHE A 203 6.20 -15.76 1.27
C PHE A 203 5.06 -15.30 2.16
N PHE A 204 5.37 -14.48 3.12
CA PHE A 204 4.41 -13.85 4.00
C PHE A 204 4.38 -12.35 3.73
N VAL A 205 3.18 -11.80 3.69
CA VAL A 205 2.94 -10.40 3.36
C VAL A 205 2.03 -9.78 4.39
N ASP A 206 2.48 -8.69 5.00
CA ASP A 206 1.62 -7.77 5.72
C ASP A 206 1.43 -6.53 4.85
N VAL A 207 0.22 -6.37 4.30
CA VAL A 207 -0.04 -5.37 3.25
C VAL A 207 -0.07 -3.93 3.76
N ASN A 208 -0.28 -3.72 5.07
CA ASN A 208 -0.34 -2.39 5.69
C ASN A 208 0.78 -2.16 6.72
N GLY A 209 1.69 -3.11 6.90
CA GLY A 209 2.81 -3.05 7.84
C GLY A 209 2.33 -3.03 9.29
N SER A 210 2.82 -2.08 10.09
CA SER A 210 2.47 -2.00 11.52
C SER A 210 1.06 -1.48 11.82
N ALA A 211 0.27 -1.13 10.80
CA ALA A 211 -1.10 -0.68 11.00
C ALA A 211 -2.01 -1.85 11.40
N LEU A 212 -2.93 -1.59 12.32
CA LEU A 212 -3.91 -2.60 12.76
C LEU A 212 -4.83 -3.05 11.60
N PRO A 213 -5.32 -4.32 11.69
CA PRO A 213 -5.45 -5.18 12.87
C PRO A 213 -4.29 -6.14 13.17
N ASN A 214 -3.25 -6.26 12.31
CA ASN A 214 -2.16 -7.24 12.44
C ASN A 214 -2.71 -8.67 12.63
N MET A 215 -3.51 -9.09 11.65
CA MET A 215 -4.27 -10.33 11.72
C MET A 215 -4.18 -11.13 10.43
N VAL A 216 -3.83 -12.40 10.54
CA VAL A 216 -3.81 -13.33 9.41
C VAL A 216 -5.19 -13.44 8.77
N GLY A 217 -5.25 -13.27 7.46
CA GLY A 217 -6.50 -13.27 6.69
C GLY A 217 -7.22 -11.92 6.64
N LYS A 218 -6.72 -10.89 7.33
CA LYS A 218 -7.24 -9.51 7.25
C LYS A 218 -6.25 -8.56 6.59
N ASP A 219 -4.99 -8.56 7.01
CA ASP A 219 -3.89 -7.77 6.47
C ASP A 219 -2.62 -8.59 6.26
N VAL A 220 -2.52 -9.78 6.87
CA VAL A 220 -1.43 -10.72 6.66
C VAL A 220 -1.89 -11.89 5.81
N PHE A 221 -1.13 -12.17 4.76
CA PHE A 221 -1.45 -13.16 3.75
C PHE A 221 -0.22 -13.97 3.37
N ASP A 222 -0.47 -15.10 2.69
CA ASP A 222 0.52 -16.09 2.37
C ASP A 222 0.50 -16.44 0.88
N PHE A 223 1.70 -16.57 0.29
CA PHE A 223 1.95 -17.02 -1.07
C PHE A 223 3.06 -18.05 -1.06
N TYR A 224 3.06 -18.92 -2.03
CA TYR A 224 4.08 -19.97 -2.15
C TYR A 224 4.61 -20.03 -3.56
N TYR A 225 5.89 -20.30 -3.69
CA TYR A 225 6.44 -20.73 -4.97
C TYR A 225 6.55 -22.26 -4.97
N GLU A 226 5.91 -22.88 -5.93
CA GLU A 226 5.79 -24.31 -6.07
C GLU A 226 5.77 -24.69 -7.55
N LYS A 227 6.57 -25.70 -7.95
CA LYS A 227 6.55 -26.28 -9.31
C LYS A 227 6.53 -25.24 -10.43
N GLY A 228 7.49 -24.33 -10.42
CA GLY A 228 7.65 -23.31 -11.48
C GLY A 228 6.60 -22.17 -11.44
N SER A 229 5.85 -22.00 -10.33
CA SER A 229 4.85 -20.95 -10.27
C SER A 229 4.56 -20.41 -8.86
N LEU A 230 4.28 -19.10 -8.80
CA LEU A 230 3.76 -18.46 -7.60
C LEU A 230 2.30 -18.88 -7.38
N ARG A 231 2.01 -19.47 -6.24
CA ARG A 231 0.68 -19.90 -5.81
C ARG A 231 0.14 -19.00 -4.72
N VAL A 232 -1.17 -18.92 -4.65
CA VAL A 232 -1.89 -18.14 -3.64
C VAL A 232 -2.45 -19.10 -2.59
N ALA A 233 -2.16 -18.84 -1.32
CA ALA A 233 -2.67 -19.68 -0.25
C ALA A 233 -4.20 -19.75 -0.22
N GLY A 234 -4.73 -20.99 -0.07
CA GLY A 234 -6.16 -21.27 -0.12
C GLY A 234 -6.72 -21.51 -1.53
N ALA A 235 -5.88 -21.50 -2.59
CA ALA A 235 -6.31 -21.89 -3.93
C ALA A 235 -6.70 -23.39 -3.98
N PRO A 236 -7.67 -23.78 -4.86
CA PRO A 236 -7.99 -25.18 -5.06
C PRO A 236 -6.76 -26.00 -5.48
N ASN A 237 -6.69 -27.23 -5.02
CA ASN A 237 -5.58 -28.17 -5.28
C ASN A 237 -4.23 -27.73 -4.71
N TYR A 238 -4.25 -26.87 -3.75
CA TYR A 238 -3.08 -26.40 -3.04
C TYR A 238 -2.77 -27.32 -1.84
N LEU A 239 -1.49 -27.65 -1.60
CA LEU A 239 -1.06 -28.63 -0.58
C LEU A 239 -1.42 -28.22 0.85
N ASN A 240 -1.50 -26.92 1.12
CA ASN A 240 -1.82 -26.37 2.43
C ASN A 240 -3.10 -25.53 2.36
N SER A 241 -4.15 -26.10 1.76
CA SER A 241 -5.45 -25.44 1.57
C SER A 241 -6.19 -25.21 2.89
N GLY A 242 -5.63 -24.34 3.73
CA GLY A 242 -6.38 -23.80 4.85
C GLY A 242 -7.66 -23.14 4.32
N THR A 243 -8.82 -23.54 4.81
CA THR A 243 -10.07 -22.90 4.44
C THR A 243 -10.09 -21.46 4.98
N CYS A 244 -10.53 -20.51 4.16
CA CYS A 244 -10.78 -19.15 4.64
C CYS A 244 -12.13 -19.11 5.35
N SER A 245 -12.13 -19.22 6.67
CA SER A 245 -13.31 -19.12 7.53
C SER A 245 -12.97 -18.42 8.84
N LEU A 246 -13.96 -17.90 9.55
CA LEU A 246 -13.76 -17.26 10.86
C LEU A 246 -13.29 -18.24 11.95
N THR A 247 -13.44 -19.53 11.73
CA THR A 247 -12.97 -20.60 12.63
C THR A 247 -11.59 -21.14 12.24
N SER A 248 -11.01 -20.68 11.13
CA SER A 248 -9.67 -21.04 10.68
C SER A 248 -8.62 -20.04 11.17
N THR A 249 -7.34 -20.37 11.02
CA THR A 249 -6.24 -19.44 11.32
C THR A 249 -6.19 -18.24 10.37
N GLY A 250 -6.76 -18.35 9.17
CA GLY A 250 -6.76 -17.30 8.16
C GLY A 250 -5.68 -17.40 7.09
N TRP A 251 -4.71 -18.32 7.21
CA TRP A 251 -3.63 -18.46 6.22
C TRP A 251 -4.13 -18.75 4.81
N GLY A 252 -5.22 -19.49 4.64
CA GLY A 252 -5.83 -19.75 3.34
C GLY A 252 -6.69 -18.61 2.77
N CYS A 253 -6.65 -17.39 3.35
CA CYS A 253 -7.57 -16.33 2.93
C CYS A 253 -7.08 -15.49 1.74
N ALA A 254 -5.82 -15.59 1.34
CA ALA A 254 -5.30 -14.82 0.21
C ALA A 254 -6.12 -15.07 -1.08
N TYR A 255 -6.37 -16.32 -1.40
CA TYR A 255 -7.17 -16.71 -2.57
C TYR A 255 -8.61 -16.18 -2.50
N TYR A 256 -9.27 -16.32 -1.33
CA TYR A 256 -10.61 -15.78 -1.13
C TYR A 256 -10.66 -14.27 -1.38
N VAL A 257 -9.71 -13.52 -0.82
CA VAL A 257 -9.65 -12.06 -0.93
C VAL A 257 -9.39 -11.61 -2.37
N LEU A 258 -8.47 -12.26 -3.06
CA LEU A 258 -8.13 -11.92 -4.45
C LEU A 258 -9.26 -12.23 -5.42
N THR A 259 -9.97 -13.35 -5.22
CA THR A 259 -11.08 -13.81 -6.08
C THR A 259 -12.36 -12.99 -5.84
N ASN A 260 -12.70 -12.75 -4.56
CA ASN A 260 -13.97 -12.09 -4.23
C ASN A 260 -13.84 -10.56 -4.15
N GLY A 261 -12.62 -10.02 -4.10
CA GLY A 261 -12.38 -8.58 -3.97
C GLY A 261 -12.84 -7.98 -2.63
N LYS A 262 -12.94 -8.81 -1.58
CA LYS A 262 -13.41 -8.42 -0.25
C LYS A 262 -12.78 -9.28 0.84
N LEU A 263 -12.69 -8.73 2.06
CA LEU A 263 -12.28 -9.47 3.24
C LEU A 263 -13.41 -10.38 3.77
N LEU A 264 -13.04 -11.43 4.46
CA LEU A 264 -13.99 -12.26 5.20
C LEU A 264 -14.57 -11.43 6.36
N LYS A 265 -15.87 -11.45 6.54
CA LYS A 265 -16.61 -10.71 7.60
C LYS A 265 -17.04 -11.61 8.71
#